data_035448535cd12b835ba0e121075e1d56
#
_entry.id   035448535cd12b835ba0e121075e1d56
#
_cell.length_a   1.000
_cell.length_b   1.000
_cell.length_c   1.000
_cell.angle_alpha   90.00
_cell.angle_beta   90.00
_cell.angle_gamma   90.00
#
_symmetry.space_group_name_H-M   'P 1'
#
loop_
_entity.id
_entity.type
_entity.pdbx_description
1 polymer ?
#
loop_
_entity_poly.entity_id
_entity_poly.type
_entity_poly.pdbx_seq_one_letter_code
_entity_poly.pdbx_strand_id
1 'polypeptide(L)' 'MFYIYEKNLNTNSVKIFMKVRDRNVAEHKVMEMNEVSLYDDKFYFIKEADE' A
#
# COMPACT_ATOMS: atom_id res chain seq x y z
N MET A 1 6.42 12.86 0.91
CA MET A 1 5.11 12.26 0.55
C MET A 1 5.28 10.78 0.29
N PHE A 2 4.43 9.98 0.88
CA PHE A 2 4.49 8.53 0.71
C PHE A 2 3.23 8.06 0.01
N TYR A 3 3.40 7.20 -0.98
CA TYR A 3 2.28 6.59 -1.68
C TYR A 3 2.14 5.15 -1.26
N ILE A 4 0.92 4.75 -0.94
CA ILE A 4 0.62 3.35 -0.68
C ILE A 4 0.02 2.78 -1.96
N TYR A 5 0.66 1.72 -2.47
CA TYR A 5 0.21 1.04 -3.67
C TYR A 5 -0.48 -0.25 -3.31
N GLU A 6 -1.49 -0.59 -4.09
CA GLU A 6 -2.19 -1.85 -3.99
C GLU A 6 -1.84 -2.69 -5.21
N LYS A 7 -1.30 -3.86 -4.98
CA LYS A 7 -0.98 -4.80 -6.06
C LYS A 7 -1.99 -5.95 -6.01
N ASN A 8 -2.62 -6.23 -7.15
CA ASN A 8 -3.50 -7.38 -7.28
C ASN A 8 -2.64 -8.57 -7.69
N LEU A 9 -2.56 -9.59 -6.83
CA LEU A 9 -1.69 -10.73 -7.04
C LEU A 9 -2.18 -11.66 -8.15
N ASN A 10 -3.44 -11.59 -8.51
CA ASN A 10 -3.98 -12.40 -9.60
C ASN A 10 -3.67 -11.82 -10.97
N THR A 11 -3.73 -10.51 -11.09
CA THR A 11 -3.52 -9.82 -12.38
C THR A 11 -2.17 -9.13 -12.47
N ASN A 12 -1.46 -8.99 -11.35
CA ASN A 12 -0.22 -8.23 -11.23
C ASN A 12 -0.37 -6.74 -11.50
N SER A 13 -1.59 -6.24 -11.51
CA SER A 13 -1.80 -4.81 -11.70
C SER A 13 -1.54 -4.06 -10.40
N VAL A 14 -1.01 -2.84 -10.52
CA VAL A 14 -0.64 -2.00 -9.39
C VAL A 14 -1.32 -0.65 -9.55
N LYS A 15 -1.88 -0.14 -8.47
CA LYS A 15 -2.51 1.17 -8.48
C LYS A 15 -2.24 1.90 -7.18
N ILE A 16 -2.36 3.22 -7.19
CA ILE A 16 -2.24 4.02 -5.98
C ILE A 16 -3.49 3.84 -5.15
N PHE A 17 -3.30 3.43 -3.90
CA PHE A 17 -4.39 3.25 -2.95
C PHE A 17 -4.65 4.54 -2.16
N MET A 18 -3.57 5.17 -1.64
CA MET A 18 -3.71 6.43 -0.92
C MET A 18 -2.36 7.16 -0.83
N LYS A 19 -2.42 8.44 -0.49
CA LYS A 19 -1.24 9.27 -0.26
C LYS A 19 -1.18 9.63 1.21
N VAL A 20 0.00 9.56 1.80
CA VAL A 20 0.19 9.86 3.22
C VAL A 20 1.44 10.72 3.38
N ARG A 21 1.37 11.74 4.21
CA ARG A 21 2.52 12.61 4.45
C ARG A 21 3.47 12.04 5.50
N ASP A 22 2.93 11.33 6.47
CA ASP A 22 3.68 10.80 7.59
C ASP A 22 4.06 9.35 7.33
N ARG A 23 5.36 9.06 7.42
CA ARG A 23 5.88 7.72 7.18
C ARG A 23 5.32 6.70 8.17
N ASN A 24 5.22 7.08 9.45
CA ASN A 24 4.72 6.15 10.47
C ASN A 24 3.27 5.78 10.20
N VAL A 25 2.47 6.75 9.78
CA VAL A 25 1.08 6.51 9.44
C VAL A 25 1.00 5.58 8.22
N ALA A 26 1.86 5.81 7.22
CA ALA A 26 1.90 4.98 6.02
C ALA A 26 2.27 3.54 6.36
N GLU A 27 3.30 3.34 7.17
CA GLU A 27 3.73 2.00 7.59
C GLU A 27 2.64 1.27 8.37
N HIS A 28 1.98 1.97 9.28
CA HIS A 28 0.88 1.41 10.06
C HIS A 28 -0.27 0.98 9.15
N LYS A 29 -0.59 1.83 8.18
CA LYS A 29 -1.69 1.54 7.27
C LYS A 29 -1.40 0.33 6.40
N VAL A 30 -0.17 0.26 5.88
CA VAL A 30 0.25 -0.88 5.06
C VAL A 30 0.22 -2.18 5.85
N MET A 31 0.72 -2.15 7.08
CA MET A 31 0.70 -3.32 7.94
C MET A 31 -0.73 -3.79 8.20
N GLU A 32 -1.61 -2.86 8.54
CA GLU A 32 -3.01 -3.16 8.79
C GLU A 32 -3.71 -3.73 7.56
N MET A 33 -3.49 -3.09 6.41
CA MET A 33 -4.12 -3.53 5.18
C MET A 33 -3.61 -4.90 4.73
N ASN A 34 -2.33 -5.18 4.90
CA ASN A 34 -1.77 -6.48 4.54
C ASN A 34 -2.32 -7.60 5.42
N GLU A 35 -2.57 -7.33 6.69
CA GLU A 35 -3.21 -8.30 7.57
C GLU A 35 -4.60 -8.67 7.08
N VAL A 36 -5.39 -7.67 6.72
CA VAL A 36 -6.77 -7.86 6.28
C VAL A 36 -6.82 -8.51 4.90
N SER A 37 -5.86 -8.18 4.04
CA SER A 37 -5.89 -8.60 2.64
C SER A 37 -5.27 -9.97 2.37
N LEU A 38 -4.83 -10.68 3.39
CA LEU A 38 -4.27 -12.02 3.23
C LEU A 38 -5.18 -12.96 2.46
N TYR A 39 -6.49 -12.75 2.56
CA TYR A 39 -7.48 -13.61 1.92
C TYR A 39 -8.01 -13.05 0.59
N ASP A 40 -7.57 -11.85 0.22
CA ASP A 40 -8.10 -11.14 -0.95
C ASP A 40 -7.12 -11.08 -2.13
N ASP A 41 -6.00 -11.80 -2.02
CA ASP A 41 -4.96 -11.82 -3.07
C ASP A 41 -4.48 -10.41 -3.44
N LYS A 42 -4.32 -9.57 -2.44
CA LYS A 42 -3.82 -8.20 -2.62
C LYS A 42 -2.64 -7.95 -1.71
N PHE A 43 -1.73 -7.10 -2.16
CA PHE A 43 -0.55 -6.75 -1.40
C PHE A 43 -0.35 -5.24 -1.44
N TYR A 44 -0.09 -4.66 -0.28
CA TYR A 44 0.12 -3.22 -0.15
C TYR A 44 1.58 -2.92 0.16
N PHE A 45 2.11 -1.87 -0.46
CA PHE A 45 3.49 -1.46 -0.20
C PHE A 45 3.61 0.05 -0.31
N ILE A 46 4.67 0.58 0.32
CA ILE A 46 4.94 2.02 0.37
C ILE A 46 6.02 2.38 -0.63
N LYS A 47 5.85 3.52 -1.28
CA LYS A 47 6.89 4.09 -2.11
C LYS A 47 7.03 5.55 -1.77
N GLU A 48 8.26 5.99 -1.49
CA GLU A 48 8.52 7.40 -1.24
C GLU A 48 8.56 8.15 -2.55
N ALA A 49 7.82 9.25 -2.61
CA ALA A 49 7.80 10.09 -3.80
C ALA A 49 8.56 11.37 -3.54
N ASP A 50 9.43 11.73 -4.46
CA ASP A 50 10.08 13.01 -4.46
C ASP A 50 9.13 14.06 -5.02
N GLU A 51 8.99 15.15 -4.30
CA GLU A 51 8.21 16.28 -4.77
C GLU A 51 9.11 17.43 -5.16
#